data_bab9b13b2bbcb9fc3a77b14b15977d0e
#
_entry.id   bab9b13b2bbcb9fc3a77b14b15977d0e
#
_cell.length_a   1.000
_cell.length_b   1.000
_cell.length_c   1.000
_cell.angle_alpha   90.00
_cell.angle_beta   90.00
_cell.angle_gamma   90.00
#
_symmetry.space_group_name_H-M   'P 1'
#
loop_
_entity.id
_entity.type
_entity.pdbx_description
1 polymer ?
#
loop_
_entity_poly.entity_id
_entity_poly.type
_entity_poly.pdbx_seq_one_letter_code
_entity_poly.pdbx_strand_id
1 'polypeptide(L)' 'MIGMIIRNMRLSAGYSQKELGQKLNLADTTISSYERENSQADFDTILKIANICGYKILFKDNDNNLNTIKDMAKERDF' A
#
# COMPACT_ATOMS: atom_id res chain seq x y z
N MET A 1 -0.65 -3.24 12.30
CA MET A 1 0.40 -2.40 11.67
C MET A 1 0.02 -1.97 10.25
N ILE A 2 -0.20 -2.90 9.34
CA ILE A 2 -0.54 -2.61 7.94
C ILE A 2 -1.86 -1.84 7.84
N GLY A 3 -2.85 -2.17 8.66
CA GLY A 3 -4.12 -1.47 8.67
C GLY A 3 -3.97 0.02 8.94
N MET A 4 -3.11 0.38 9.88
CA MET A 4 -2.85 1.79 10.20
C MET A 4 -2.07 2.47 9.07
N ILE A 5 -1.16 1.77 8.41
CA ILE A 5 -0.44 2.30 7.25
C ILE A 5 -1.42 2.61 6.12
N ILE A 6 -2.33 1.69 5.81
CA ILE A 6 -3.36 1.90 4.79
C ILE A 6 -4.23 3.10 5.15
N ARG A 7 -4.69 3.16 6.39
CA ARG A 7 -5.51 4.27 6.86
C ARG A 7 -4.79 5.61 6.73
N ASN A 8 -3.54 5.68 7.14
CA ASN A 8 -2.78 6.93 7.09
C ASN A 8 -2.50 7.36 5.65
N MET A 9 -2.21 6.44 4.74
CA MET A 9 -2.07 6.76 3.32
C MET A 9 -3.38 7.33 2.77
N ARG A 10 -4.49 6.67 3.08
CA ARG A 10 -5.82 7.11 2.64
C ARG A 10 -6.16 8.51 3.14
N LEU A 11 -6.01 8.73 4.43
CA LEU A 11 -6.32 10.04 5.05
C LEU A 11 -5.41 11.14 4.50
N SER A 12 -4.14 10.85 4.30
CA SER A 12 -3.19 11.79 3.73
C SER A 12 -3.59 12.22 2.32
N ALA A 13 -4.17 11.31 1.55
CA ALA A 13 -4.65 11.60 0.19
C ALA A 13 -6.03 12.28 0.18
N GLY A 14 -6.70 12.36 1.33
CA GLY A 14 -8.02 12.98 1.44
C GLY A 14 -9.18 12.10 1.01
N TYR A 15 -8.98 10.78 0.95
CA TYR A 15 -10.02 9.86 0.51
C TYR A 15 -10.82 9.29 1.68
N SER A 16 -12.14 9.13 1.47
CA SER A 16 -12.95 8.27 2.32
C SER A 16 -12.65 6.80 2.00
N GLN A 17 -13.08 5.88 2.87
CA GLN A 17 -13.00 4.45 2.58
C GLN A 17 -13.74 4.10 1.29
N LYS A 18 -14.90 4.70 1.07
CA LYS A 18 -15.69 4.50 -0.14
C LYS A 18 -14.94 4.98 -1.39
N GLU A 19 -14.36 6.18 -1.32
CA GLU A 19 -13.61 6.74 -2.44
C GLU A 19 -12.39 5.88 -2.80
N LEU A 20 -11.62 5.46 -1.80
CA LEU A 20 -10.50 4.57 -2.04
C LEU A 20 -10.95 3.24 -2.63
N GLY A 21 -12.02 2.67 -2.09
CA GLY A 21 -12.59 1.43 -2.61
C GLY A 21 -12.99 1.56 -4.07
N GLN A 22 -13.63 2.66 -4.45
CA GLN A 22 -14.01 2.91 -5.84
C GLN A 22 -12.79 2.94 -6.77
N LYS A 23 -11.71 3.56 -6.34
CA LYS A 23 -10.47 3.62 -7.14
C LYS A 23 -9.80 2.26 -7.31
N LEU A 24 -10.01 1.36 -6.37
CA LEU A 24 -9.46 0.00 -6.38
C LEU A 24 -10.45 -1.05 -6.90
N ASN A 25 -11.68 -0.63 -7.19
CA ASN A 25 -12.78 -1.53 -7.52
C ASN A 25 -13.05 -2.53 -6.39
N LEU A 26 -13.01 -2.04 -5.16
CA LEU A 26 -13.30 -2.79 -3.93
C LEU A 26 -14.42 -2.11 -3.15
N ALA A 27 -15.15 -2.89 -2.37
CA ALA A 27 -16.17 -2.36 -1.48
C ALA A 27 -15.52 -1.54 -0.35
N ASP A 28 -16.23 -0.53 0.15
CA ASP A 28 -15.78 0.25 1.29
C ASP A 28 -15.62 -0.60 2.56
N THR A 29 -16.45 -1.63 2.72
CA THR A 29 -16.33 -2.61 3.81
C THR A 29 -15.03 -3.39 3.73
N THR A 30 -14.51 -3.65 2.53
CA THR A 30 -13.21 -4.29 2.36
C THR A 30 -12.08 -3.38 2.84
N ILE A 31 -12.12 -2.10 2.50
CA ILE A 31 -11.14 -1.12 2.98
C ILE A 31 -11.21 -1.02 4.50
N SER A 32 -12.41 -0.91 5.05
CA SER A 32 -12.61 -0.88 6.51
C SER A 32 -12.02 -2.13 7.19
N SER A 33 -12.23 -3.30 6.60
CA SER A 33 -11.71 -4.55 7.12
C SER A 33 -10.18 -4.59 7.13
N TYR A 34 -9.54 -4.08 6.08
CA TYR A 34 -8.08 -3.94 6.02
C TYR A 34 -7.57 -3.01 7.12
N GLU A 35 -8.22 -1.86 7.29
CA GLU A 35 -7.77 -0.86 8.27
C GLU A 35 -7.93 -1.34 9.71
N ARG A 36 -8.96 -2.14 9.99
CA ARG A 36 -9.17 -2.74 11.31
C ARG A 36 -8.45 -4.07 11.50
N GLU A 37 -7.72 -4.52 10.47
CA GLU A 37 -6.96 -5.76 10.46
C GLU A 37 -7.83 -7.01 10.70
N ASN A 38 -9.09 -6.95 10.28
CA ASN A 38 -9.99 -8.11 10.26
C ASN A 38 -9.69 -9.00 9.06
N SER A 39 -9.09 -8.45 8.02
CA SER A 39 -8.55 -9.17 6.87
C SER A 39 -7.26 -8.49 6.45
N GLN A 40 -6.44 -9.20 5.67
CA GLN A 40 -5.16 -8.67 5.21
C GLN A 40 -5.21 -8.38 3.73
N ALA A 41 -4.74 -7.19 3.35
CA ALA A 41 -4.46 -6.88 1.94
C ALA A 41 -3.17 -7.60 1.54
N ASP A 42 -3.15 -8.17 0.35
CA ASP A 42 -1.90 -8.71 -0.17
C ASP A 42 -0.96 -7.56 -0.57
N PHE A 43 0.30 -7.91 -0.84
CA PHE A 43 1.31 -6.89 -1.13
C PHE A 43 0.98 -6.09 -2.38
N ASP A 44 0.46 -6.74 -3.42
CA ASP A 44 0.07 -6.04 -4.65
C ASP A 44 -1.02 -5.01 -4.41
N THR A 45 -2.00 -5.33 -3.56
CA THR A 45 -3.05 -4.40 -3.17
C THR A 45 -2.47 -3.22 -2.39
N ILE A 46 -1.54 -3.47 -1.49
CA ILE A 46 -0.85 -2.42 -0.73
C ILE A 46 -0.10 -1.48 -1.67
N LEU A 47 0.59 -2.03 -2.68
CA LEU A 47 1.27 -1.22 -3.69
C LEU A 47 0.31 -0.34 -4.48
N LYS A 48 -0.86 -0.87 -4.86
CA LYS A 48 -1.89 -0.11 -5.55
C LYS A 48 -2.41 1.03 -4.69
N ILE A 49 -2.68 0.75 -3.41
CA ILE A 49 -3.12 1.78 -2.47
C ILE A 49 -2.07 2.87 -2.34
N ALA A 50 -0.81 2.51 -2.14
CA ALA A 50 0.28 3.46 -2.03
C ALA A 50 0.35 4.35 -3.28
N ASN A 51 0.31 3.75 -4.45
CA ASN A 51 0.38 4.49 -5.72
C ASN A 51 -0.79 5.47 -5.87
N ILE A 52 -2.02 5.03 -5.58
CA ILE A 52 -3.22 5.87 -5.66
C ILE A 52 -3.13 7.03 -4.67
N CYS A 53 -2.60 6.79 -3.48
CA CYS A 53 -2.48 7.78 -2.42
C CYS A 53 -1.23 8.67 -2.54
N GLY A 54 -0.43 8.49 -3.58
CA GLY A 54 0.74 9.33 -3.83
C GLY A 54 2.00 8.96 -3.06
N TYR A 55 2.09 7.71 -2.63
CA TYR A 55 3.25 7.21 -1.89
C TYR A 55 4.08 6.25 -2.71
N LYS A 56 5.38 6.26 -2.46
CA LYS A 56 6.30 5.23 -2.96
C LYS A 56 6.71 4.35 -1.80
N ILE A 57 6.78 3.05 -2.06
CA ILE A 57 7.36 2.10 -1.11
C ILE A 57 8.81 1.89 -1.50
N LEU A 58 9.71 2.11 -0.55
CA LEU A 58 11.13 1.98 -0.76
C LEU A 58 11.70 0.93 0.20
N PHE A 59 12.72 0.25 -0.27
CA PHE A 59 13.50 -0.68 0.54
C PHE A 59 14.85 -0.05 0.83
N LYS A 60 15.16 0.08 2.11
CA LYS A 60 16.43 0.62 2.56
C LYS A 60 17.26 -0.52 3.11
N ASP A 61 18.45 -0.73 2.56
CA ASP A 61 19.35 -1.76 3.06
C ASP A 61 20.15 -1.25 4.28
N ASN A 62 20.97 -2.11 4.85
CA ASN A 62 21.74 -1.78 6.04
C ASN A 62 22.83 -0.71 5.78
N ASP A 63 23.20 -0.49 4.53
CA ASP A 63 24.18 0.53 4.14
C ASP A 63 23.50 1.85 3.72
N ASN A 64 22.21 1.99 4.05
CA ASN A 64 21.38 3.16 3.74
C ASN A 64 21.10 3.39 2.24
N ASN A 65 21.31 2.39 1.42
CA ASN A 65 20.91 2.46 0.01
C ASN A 65 19.40 2.29 -0.11
N LEU A 66 18.75 3.14 -0.89
CA LEU A 66 17.32 3.07 -1.14
C LEU A 66 17.07 2.38 -2.47
N ASN A 67 16.13 1.43 -2.47
CA ASN A 67 15.73 0.68 -3.65
C ASN A 67 14.24 0.80 -3.85
N THR A 68 13.81 0.96 -5.09
CA THR A 68 12.39 0.97 -5.46
C THR A 68 11.86 -0.46 -5.56
N ILE A 69 10.53 -0.59 -5.66
CA ILE A 69 9.90 -1.88 -5.97
C ILE A 69 10.46 -2.45 -7.27
N LYS A 70 10.62 -1.60 -8.30
CA LYS A 70 11.16 -2.00 -9.60
C LYS A 70 12.58 -2.57 -9.47
N ASP A 71 13.43 -1.93 -8.65
CA ASP A 71 14.78 -2.41 -8.39
C ASP A 71 14.77 -3.78 -7.71
N MET A 72 13.90 -3.95 -6.71
CA MET A 72 13.82 -5.17 -5.92
C MET A 72 13.15 -6.33 -6.65
N ALA A 73 12.31 -6.02 -7.63
CA ALA A 73 11.60 -7.03 -8.42
C ALA A 73 12.40 -7.55 -9.61
N LYS A 74 13.60 -7.04 -9.83
CA LYS A 74 14.46 -7.51 -10.91
C LYS A 74 14.95 -8.92 -10.63
N GLU A 75 14.94 -9.73 -11.70
CA GLU A 75 15.60 -11.03 -11.68
C GLU A 75 17.10 -10.83 -11.59
N ARG A 76 17.78 -11.61 -10.77
CA ARG A 76 19.23 -11.56 -10.60
C ARG A 76 19.87 -12.84 -11.09
N ASP A 77 20.98 -12.69 -11.78
CA ASP A 77 21.87 -13.79 -12.12
C ASP A 77 22.83 -14.03 -10.95
N PHE A 78 22.89 -15.27 -10.49
CA PHE A 78 23.81 -15.68 -9.45
C PHE A 78 24.81 -16.67 -10.00
#